data_150ea833f9982ce05bc07fdff627cc20
#
_entry.id   150ea833f9982ce05bc07fdff627cc20
#
_cell.length_a   1.000
_cell.length_b   1.000
_cell.length_c   1.000
_cell.angle_alpha   90.00
_cell.angle_beta   90.00
_cell.angle_gamma   90.00
#
_symmetry.space_group_name_H-M   'P 1'
#
loop_
_entity.id
_entity.type
_entity.pdbx_description
1 polymer ?
#
loop_
_entity_poly.entity_id
_entity_poly.type
_entity_poly.pdbx_seq_one_letter_code
_entity_poly.pdbx_strand_id
1 'polypeptide(L)'
;MKKVFSVPVLYWLLGLLQAAHSVEEILTGLNQYTPYVTQAIHQRAVFFPVMHWSLKGFASANLIIVAAMLALTPFVFLRHKWTWPVVKVIALIEVFMPLFHIIPALAKKGYQPGVVSGVGVLLLSAWLFAKMLRRKGYATA
;
A
#
# COMPACT_ATOMS: atom_id res chain seq x y z
N MET A 1 -9.36 27.07 3.07
CA MET A 1 -8.46 26.08 2.46
C MET A 1 -8.06 24.87 3.31
N LYS A 2 -8.51 24.71 4.58
CA LYS A 2 -8.01 23.62 5.50
C LYS A 2 -8.71 22.24 5.38
N LYS A 3 -9.75 22.08 4.54
CA LYS A 3 -10.59 20.85 4.48
C LYS A 3 -10.25 19.87 3.34
N VAL A 4 -9.56 20.30 2.29
CA VAL A 4 -9.35 19.51 1.06
C VAL A 4 -8.52 18.24 1.33
N PHE A 5 -7.57 18.28 2.25
CA PHE A 5 -6.74 17.14 2.60
C PHE A 5 -7.03 16.58 4.00
N SER A 6 -8.31 16.27 4.26
CA SER A 6 -8.70 15.57 5.49
C SER A 6 -8.23 14.12 5.47
N VAL A 7 -8.14 13.48 6.66
CA VAL A 7 -7.75 12.05 6.75
C VAL A 7 -8.66 11.16 5.89
N PRO A 8 -10.00 11.31 5.88
CA PRO A 8 -10.85 10.52 5.00
C PRO A 8 -10.54 10.69 3.51
N VAL A 9 -10.30 11.92 3.06
CA VAL A 9 -9.97 12.19 1.65
C VAL A 9 -8.62 11.58 1.29
N LEU A 10 -7.59 11.74 2.12
CA LEU A 10 -6.28 11.13 1.88
C LEU A 10 -6.36 9.61 1.86
N TYR A 11 -7.15 9.02 2.74
CA TYR A 11 -7.37 7.57 2.77
C TYR A 11 -8.07 7.06 1.50
N TRP A 12 -9.12 7.76 1.05
CA TRP A 12 -9.82 7.44 -0.19
C TRP A 12 -8.90 7.52 -1.40
N LEU A 13 -8.10 8.61 -1.51
CA LEU A 13 -7.11 8.76 -2.57
C LEU A 13 -6.05 7.66 -2.51
N LEU A 14 -5.63 7.25 -1.32
CA LEU A 14 -4.71 6.12 -1.15
C LEU A 14 -5.32 4.81 -1.68
N GLY A 15 -6.59 4.54 -1.41
CA GLY A 15 -7.29 3.37 -1.94
C GLY A 15 -7.38 3.37 -3.47
N LEU A 16 -7.63 4.52 -4.10
CA LEU A 16 -7.63 4.66 -5.57
C LEU A 16 -6.22 4.47 -6.15
N LEU A 17 -5.22 5.06 -5.49
CA LEU A 17 -3.84 4.93 -5.94
C LEU A 17 -3.32 3.50 -5.75
N GLN A 18 -3.74 2.80 -4.69
CA GLN A 18 -3.45 1.38 -4.49
C GLN A 18 -4.10 0.53 -5.59
N ALA A 19 -5.30 0.88 -6.04
CA ALA A 19 -5.92 0.20 -7.19
C ALA A 19 -5.07 0.37 -8.46
N ALA A 20 -4.60 1.57 -8.75
CA ALA A 20 -3.71 1.83 -9.89
C ALA A 20 -2.37 1.10 -9.74
N HIS A 21 -1.81 1.04 -8.52
CA HIS A 21 -0.60 0.30 -8.21
C HIS A 21 -0.77 -1.20 -8.46
N SER A 22 -1.86 -1.78 -7.99
CA SER A 22 -2.19 -3.20 -8.23
C SER A 22 -2.34 -3.51 -9.73
N VAL A 23 -2.92 -2.60 -10.51
CA VAL A 23 -3.01 -2.75 -11.97
C VAL A 23 -1.62 -2.72 -12.61
N GLU A 24 -0.75 -1.79 -12.22
CA GLU A 24 0.64 -1.74 -12.71
C GLU A 24 1.36 -3.05 -12.40
N GLU A 25 1.30 -3.55 -11.16
CA GLU A 25 1.94 -4.80 -10.75
C GLU A 25 1.47 -6.02 -11.56
N ILE A 26 0.16 -6.12 -11.80
CA ILE A 26 -0.44 -7.22 -12.57
C ILE A 26 0.01 -7.14 -14.04
N LEU A 27 -0.08 -5.96 -14.65
CA LEU A 27 0.27 -5.76 -16.07
C LEU A 27 1.77 -5.93 -16.33
N THR A 28 2.61 -5.61 -15.37
CA THR A 28 4.06 -5.71 -15.49
C THR A 28 4.63 -7.03 -14.95
N GLY A 29 3.76 -7.94 -14.53
CA GLY A 29 4.11 -9.31 -14.18
C GLY A 29 4.90 -9.46 -12.86
N LEU A 30 4.60 -8.66 -11.84
CA LEU A 30 5.28 -8.73 -10.54
C LEU A 30 5.24 -10.14 -9.93
N ASN A 31 4.16 -10.91 -10.16
CA ASN A 31 4.05 -12.29 -9.68
C ASN A 31 5.23 -13.18 -10.12
N GLN A 32 5.86 -12.89 -11.26
CA GLN A 32 7.03 -13.64 -11.76
C GLN A 32 8.32 -13.26 -11.01
N TYR A 33 8.39 -12.06 -10.44
CA TYR A 33 9.55 -11.59 -9.67
C TYR A 33 9.48 -11.97 -8.19
N THR A 34 8.28 -12.25 -7.68
CA THR A 34 8.05 -12.58 -6.25
C THR A 34 8.93 -13.73 -5.75
N PRO A 35 9.10 -14.86 -6.47
CA PRO A 35 9.97 -15.95 -6.01
C PRO A 35 11.42 -15.51 -5.81
N TYR A 36 11.98 -14.68 -6.70
CA TYR A 36 13.36 -14.21 -6.60
C TYR A 36 13.57 -13.32 -5.38
N VAL A 37 12.64 -12.39 -5.14
CA VAL A 37 12.70 -11.49 -3.98
C VAL A 37 12.55 -12.27 -2.69
N THR A 38 11.56 -13.16 -2.61
CA THR A 38 11.30 -13.95 -1.40
C THR A 38 12.39 -14.98 -1.12
N GLN A 39 13.05 -15.52 -2.15
CA GLN A 39 14.21 -16.40 -2.00
C GLN A 39 15.42 -15.63 -1.43
N ALA A 40 15.67 -14.39 -1.88
CA ALA A 40 16.74 -13.57 -1.33
C ALA A 40 16.50 -13.21 0.15
N ILE A 41 15.25 -13.04 0.56
CA ILE A 41 14.87 -12.85 1.95
C ILE A 41 15.05 -14.17 2.73
N HIS A 42 14.59 -15.30 2.19
CA HIS A 42 14.69 -16.61 2.81
C HIS A 42 16.14 -17.00 3.11
N GLN A 43 17.09 -16.66 2.24
CA GLN A 43 18.52 -16.92 2.46
C GLN A 43 19.07 -16.21 3.71
N ARG A 44 18.45 -15.11 4.14
CA ARG A 44 18.84 -14.32 5.34
C ARG A 44 17.93 -14.58 6.53
N ALA A 45 16.71 -14.98 6.29
CA ALA A 45 15.66 -15.22 7.28
C ALA A 45 14.90 -16.49 6.89
N VAL A 46 15.42 -17.65 7.30
CA VAL A 46 14.93 -18.99 6.90
C VAL A 46 13.46 -19.22 7.23
N PHE A 47 12.92 -18.51 8.24
CA PHE A 47 11.49 -18.58 8.60
C PHE A 47 10.57 -17.90 7.58
N PHE A 48 11.12 -17.07 6.67
CA PHE A 48 10.33 -16.40 5.64
C PHE A 48 10.17 -17.34 4.44
N PRO A 49 8.94 -17.71 4.02
CA PRO A 49 8.73 -18.69 2.95
C PRO A 49 9.06 -18.08 1.57
N VAL A 50 9.56 -18.92 0.66
CA VAL A 50 9.63 -18.57 -0.76
C VAL A 50 8.23 -18.64 -1.34
N MET A 51 7.74 -17.52 -1.87
CA MET A 51 6.38 -17.41 -2.39
C MET A 51 6.34 -17.57 -3.90
N HIS A 52 5.47 -18.45 -4.37
CA HIS A 52 5.17 -18.66 -5.78
C HIS A 52 3.70 -18.29 -6.04
N TRP A 53 3.47 -17.23 -6.79
CA TRP A 53 2.12 -16.78 -7.10
C TRP A 53 1.77 -17.08 -8.55
N SER A 54 0.65 -17.76 -8.79
CA SER A 54 0.03 -17.74 -10.11
C SER A 54 -0.49 -16.33 -10.39
N LEU A 55 -0.59 -15.94 -11.66
CA LEU A 55 -1.16 -14.64 -12.03
C LEU A 55 -2.56 -14.44 -11.44
N LYS A 56 -3.41 -15.47 -11.49
CA LYS A 56 -4.77 -15.44 -10.92
C LYS A 56 -4.73 -15.23 -9.40
N GLY A 57 -3.88 -15.97 -8.68
CA GLY A 57 -3.76 -15.84 -7.23
C GLY A 57 -3.27 -14.45 -6.84
N PHE A 58 -2.26 -13.93 -7.55
CA PHE A 58 -1.72 -12.59 -7.33
C PHE A 58 -2.77 -11.50 -7.59
N ALA A 59 -3.46 -11.56 -8.73
CA ALA A 59 -4.52 -10.62 -9.07
C ALA A 59 -5.68 -10.67 -8.07
N SER A 60 -6.07 -11.88 -7.61
CA SER A 60 -7.14 -12.03 -6.61
C SER A 60 -6.74 -11.42 -5.27
N ALA A 61 -5.50 -11.62 -4.81
CA ALA A 61 -5.01 -11.02 -3.58
C ALA A 61 -5.03 -9.49 -3.65
N ASN A 62 -4.53 -8.92 -4.74
CA ASN A 62 -4.56 -7.48 -4.98
C ASN A 62 -6.00 -6.93 -5.00
N LEU A 63 -6.92 -7.61 -5.69
CA LEU A 63 -8.33 -7.21 -5.74
C LEU A 63 -8.97 -7.22 -4.34
N ILE A 64 -8.68 -8.22 -3.52
CA ILE A 64 -9.20 -8.30 -2.15
C ILE A 64 -8.67 -7.12 -1.31
N ILE A 65 -7.38 -6.79 -1.42
CA ILE A 65 -6.78 -5.65 -0.68
C ILE A 65 -7.46 -4.35 -1.09
N VAL A 66 -7.56 -4.08 -2.39
CA VAL A 66 -8.20 -2.86 -2.92
C VAL A 66 -9.67 -2.80 -2.49
N ALA A 67 -10.41 -3.91 -2.64
CA ALA A 67 -11.82 -3.98 -2.24
C ALA A 67 -12.01 -3.71 -0.74
N ALA A 68 -11.15 -4.27 0.11
CA ALA A 68 -11.18 -4.03 1.56
C ALA A 68 -10.90 -2.56 1.90
N MET A 69 -9.91 -1.94 1.26
CA MET A 69 -9.61 -0.51 1.45
C MET A 69 -10.78 0.38 1.02
N LEU A 70 -11.37 0.11 -0.14
CA LEU A 70 -12.51 0.89 -0.64
C LEU A 70 -13.77 0.66 0.20
N ALA A 71 -14.04 -0.57 0.65
CA ALA A 71 -15.17 -0.90 1.54
C ALA A 71 -15.04 -0.23 2.91
N LEU A 72 -13.82 0.00 3.40
CA LEU A 72 -13.58 0.72 4.64
C LEU A 72 -13.84 2.24 4.50
N THR A 73 -13.75 2.78 3.30
CA THR A 73 -13.84 4.23 3.01
C THR A 73 -15.09 4.90 3.59
N PRO A 74 -16.33 4.38 3.45
CA PRO A 74 -17.52 5.00 4.05
C PRO A 74 -17.39 5.19 5.57
N PHE A 75 -16.88 4.19 6.28
CA PHE A 75 -16.70 4.23 7.74
C PHE A 75 -15.64 5.27 8.16
N VAL A 76 -14.61 5.46 7.33
CA VAL A 76 -13.60 6.50 7.54
C VAL A 76 -14.19 7.88 7.33
N PHE A 77 -15.06 8.07 6.33
CA PHE A 77 -15.79 9.35 6.11
C PHE A 77 -16.77 9.64 7.24
N LEU A 78 -17.46 8.63 7.76
CA LEU A 78 -18.34 8.72 8.94
C LEU A 78 -17.54 8.88 10.25
N ARG A 79 -16.22 8.85 10.19
CA ARG A 79 -15.32 9.04 11.34
C ARG A 79 -15.56 8.07 12.50
N HIS A 80 -15.93 6.83 12.21
CA HIS A 80 -16.05 5.80 13.22
C HIS A 80 -14.72 5.64 13.99
N LYS A 81 -14.77 5.67 15.32
CA LYS A 81 -13.56 5.66 16.18
C LYS A 81 -12.66 4.45 15.94
N TRP A 82 -13.24 3.29 15.65
CA TRP A 82 -12.50 2.07 15.38
C TRP A 82 -11.69 2.11 14.07
N THR A 83 -12.09 2.97 13.11
CA THR A 83 -11.34 3.09 11.84
C THR A 83 -10.01 3.82 12.02
N TRP A 84 -9.86 4.62 13.08
CA TRP A 84 -8.63 5.38 13.30
C TRP A 84 -7.37 4.50 13.40
N PRO A 85 -7.30 3.49 14.31
CA PRO A 85 -6.15 2.60 14.38
C PRO A 85 -5.99 1.77 13.11
N VAL A 86 -7.08 1.33 12.47
CA VAL A 86 -7.03 0.54 11.23
C VAL A 86 -6.38 1.34 10.10
N VAL A 87 -6.85 2.56 9.85
CA VAL A 87 -6.27 3.45 8.81
C VAL A 87 -4.81 3.76 9.12
N LYS A 88 -4.44 3.93 10.39
CA LYS A 88 -3.05 4.17 10.79
C LYS A 88 -2.15 2.97 10.46
N VAL A 89 -2.63 1.74 10.72
CA VAL A 89 -1.90 0.51 10.39
C VAL A 89 -1.78 0.36 8.87
N ILE A 90 -2.88 0.55 8.12
CA ILE A 90 -2.86 0.51 6.65
C ILE A 90 -1.85 1.53 6.10
N ALA A 91 -1.92 2.79 6.55
CA ALA A 91 -0.98 3.81 6.09
C ALA A 91 0.48 3.45 6.40
N LEU A 92 0.76 2.83 7.54
CA LEU A 92 2.09 2.35 7.90
C LEU A 92 2.57 1.23 6.96
N ILE A 93 1.72 0.24 6.68
CA ILE A 93 2.03 -0.85 5.75
C ILE A 93 2.33 -0.27 4.36
N GLU A 94 1.49 0.65 3.88
CA GLU A 94 1.62 1.30 2.58
C GLU A 94 2.85 2.25 2.48
N VAL A 95 3.47 2.63 3.58
CA VAL A 95 4.79 3.29 3.57
C VAL A 95 5.90 2.29 3.25
N PHE A 96 5.81 1.06 3.76
CA PHE A 96 6.88 0.08 3.61
C PHE A 96 6.77 -0.74 2.32
N MET A 97 5.55 -1.11 1.90
CA MET A 97 5.35 -2.00 0.76
C MET A 97 5.97 -1.48 -0.55
N PRO A 98 5.83 -0.20 -0.93
CA PRO A 98 6.44 0.30 -2.16
C PRO A 98 7.97 0.28 -2.16
N LEU A 99 8.61 0.23 -0.99
CA LEU A 99 10.08 0.16 -0.90
C LEU A 99 10.62 -1.14 -1.51
N PHE A 100 9.83 -2.23 -1.54
CA PHE A 100 10.19 -3.48 -2.20
C PHE A 100 10.30 -3.34 -3.72
N HIS A 101 9.72 -2.30 -4.32
CA HIS A 101 9.83 -1.96 -5.74
C HIS A 101 10.90 -0.88 -5.97
N ILE A 102 10.91 0.15 -5.12
CA ILE A 102 11.77 1.33 -5.28
C ILE A 102 13.23 0.97 -5.02
N ILE A 103 13.54 0.23 -3.94
CA ILE A 103 14.93 -0.13 -3.60
C ILE A 103 15.58 -0.98 -4.71
N PRO A 104 14.96 -2.07 -5.22
CA PRO A 104 15.52 -2.81 -6.34
C PRO A 104 15.64 -2.00 -7.63
N ALA A 105 14.70 -1.10 -7.92
CA ALA A 105 14.74 -0.23 -9.09
C ALA A 105 15.98 0.70 -9.05
N LEU A 106 16.25 1.30 -7.90
CA LEU A 106 17.43 2.14 -7.68
C LEU A 106 18.71 1.34 -7.74
N ALA A 107 18.77 0.15 -7.11
CA ALA A 107 19.95 -0.70 -7.08
C ALA A 107 20.33 -1.22 -8.47
N LYS A 108 19.35 -1.58 -9.29
CA LYS A 108 19.53 -2.10 -10.65
C LYS A 108 19.58 -0.99 -11.71
N LYS A 109 19.34 0.27 -11.32
CA LYS A 109 19.23 1.44 -12.22
C LYS A 109 18.26 1.18 -13.38
N GLY A 110 17.13 0.55 -13.10
CA GLY A 110 16.14 0.14 -14.09
C GLY A 110 14.73 0.02 -13.55
N TYR A 111 13.79 -0.10 -14.48
CA TYR A 111 12.38 -0.28 -14.13
C TYR A 111 12.18 -1.58 -13.33
N GLN A 112 11.33 -1.49 -12.33
CA GLN A 112 10.79 -2.65 -11.58
C GLN A 112 9.26 -2.57 -11.58
N PRO A 113 8.54 -3.69 -11.70
CA PRO A 113 7.08 -3.73 -11.61
C PRO A 113 6.57 -3.00 -10.37
N GLY A 114 5.58 -2.11 -10.53
CA GLY A 114 4.99 -1.35 -9.44
C GLY A 114 5.78 -0.12 -8.98
N VAL A 115 6.94 0.21 -9.57
CA VAL A 115 7.77 1.32 -9.08
C VAL A 115 7.15 2.69 -9.34
N VAL A 116 6.47 2.87 -10.47
CA VAL A 116 5.95 4.19 -10.86
C VAL A 116 4.83 4.63 -9.93
N SER A 117 3.79 3.82 -9.81
CA SER A 117 2.68 4.09 -8.88
C SER A 117 3.10 3.93 -7.42
N GLY A 118 4.07 3.04 -7.13
CA GLY A 118 4.62 2.82 -5.79
C GLY A 118 5.22 4.08 -5.17
N VAL A 119 5.89 4.93 -5.97
CA VAL A 119 6.35 6.25 -5.47
C VAL A 119 5.17 7.11 -5.01
N GLY A 120 4.08 7.12 -5.77
CA GLY A 120 2.86 7.84 -5.38
C GLY A 120 2.24 7.28 -4.09
N VAL A 121 2.13 5.94 -3.99
CA VAL A 121 1.63 5.26 -2.78
C VAL A 121 2.49 5.61 -1.58
N LEU A 122 3.81 5.56 -1.69
CA LEU A 122 4.74 5.92 -0.63
C LEU A 122 4.53 7.35 -0.13
N LEU A 123 4.48 8.32 -1.05
CA LEU A 123 4.33 9.74 -0.69
C LEU A 123 2.98 10.01 -0.02
N LEU A 124 1.90 9.46 -0.56
CA LEU A 124 0.56 9.69 -0.05
C LEU A 124 0.34 9.00 1.31
N SER A 125 0.82 7.76 1.45
CA SER A 125 0.73 7.00 2.70
C SER A 125 1.59 7.63 3.81
N ALA A 126 2.81 8.07 3.49
CA ALA A 126 3.66 8.79 4.43
C ALA A 126 3.02 10.09 4.91
N TRP A 127 2.40 10.85 4.00
CA TRP A 127 1.67 12.07 4.37
C TRP A 127 0.46 11.76 5.26
N LEU A 128 -0.36 10.76 4.89
CA LEU A 128 -1.49 10.32 5.69
C LEU A 128 -1.03 9.88 7.09
N PHE A 129 0.00 9.04 7.17
CA PHE A 129 0.55 8.54 8.41
C PHE A 129 1.08 9.68 9.31
N ALA A 130 1.89 10.58 8.76
CA ALA A 130 2.40 11.74 9.48
C ALA A 130 1.27 12.64 10.01
N LYS A 131 0.20 12.81 9.23
CA LYS A 131 -0.98 13.56 9.66
C LYS A 131 -1.72 12.89 10.82
N MET A 132 -1.78 11.55 10.81
CA MET A 132 -2.40 10.77 11.88
C MET A 132 -1.57 10.75 13.17
N LEU A 133 -0.24 10.78 13.06
CA LEU A 133 0.64 10.90 14.23
C LEU A 133 0.46 12.22 14.98
N ARG A 134 0.19 13.31 14.24
CA ARG A 134 -0.04 14.65 14.82
C ARG A 134 -1.41 14.81 15.47
N ARG A 135 -2.30 13.83 15.33
CA ARG A 135 -3.68 13.87 15.84
C ARG A 135 -3.94 12.65 16.74
N LYS A 136 -4.57 12.87 17.90
CA LYS A 136 -4.94 11.79 18.83
C LYS A 136 -6.22 11.03 18.43
N GLY A 137 -6.82 11.36 17.30
CA GLY A 137 -8.08 10.79 16.81
C GLY A 137 -8.74 11.68 15.76
N TYR A 138 -9.94 11.31 15.32
CA TYR A 138 -10.78 12.22 14.55
C TYR A 138 -11.14 13.40 15.44
N ALA A 139 -10.91 14.62 14.95
CA ALA A 139 -11.38 15.79 15.66
C ALA A 139 -12.90 15.65 15.86
N THR A 140 -13.35 15.66 17.10
CA THR A 140 -14.77 15.82 17.42
C THR A 140 -15.23 17.13 16.78
N ALA A 141 -16.22 17.01 15.92
CA ALA A 141 -16.84 18.20 15.29
C ALA A 141 -17.62 18.95 16.36
#